data_c3a03da83dd00371110ba3064d78d3c2
#
_entry.id   c3a03da83dd00371110ba3064d78d3c2
#
_cell.length_a   1.000
_cell.length_b   1.000
_cell.length_c   1.000
_cell.angle_alpha   90.00
_cell.angle_beta   90.00
_cell.angle_gamma   90.00
#
_symmetry.space_group_name_H-M   'P 1'
#
loop_
_entity.id
_entity.type
_entity.pdbx_description
1 polymer ?
#
loop_
_entity_poly.entity_id
_entity_poly.type
_entity_poly.pdbx_seq_one_letter_code
_entity_poly.pdbx_strand_id
1 'polypeptide(L)'
;MNTKACLVLANGQIFEGKSFGASGVIVGEAVFTTGMTGYLETLTDPSYFGQIVTQTFPLIGNYGVIHPDFESEKSHVRGYIVRDLCDTPSNFRCETDLNSFLISNNIIGLSGIDTRRLTKILREAGVMNGMIISGNSAEAQSAFSALENPKEKEKLLKEIKAYTIKNAVKSVTGSASKIEESAEAVFETSAKYRAVPVSYTHLTLPTTCQV
;
A
#
# COMPACT_ATOMS: atom_id res chain seq x y z
N MET A 1 -18.07 11.54 -8.78
CA MET A 1 -18.17 12.64 -7.80
C MET A 1 -16.86 12.73 -7.04
N ASN A 2 -16.22 13.92 -7.02
CA ASN A 2 -14.98 14.11 -6.25
C ASN A 2 -15.30 14.14 -4.75
N THR A 3 -15.17 13.01 -4.07
CA THR A 3 -15.41 12.91 -2.63
C THR A 3 -14.15 13.36 -1.87
N LYS A 4 -14.33 14.13 -0.80
CA LYS A 4 -13.24 14.66 0.02
C LYS A 4 -12.48 13.53 0.70
N ALA A 5 -11.15 13.65 0.75
CA ALA A 5 -10.29 12.80 1.56
C ALA A 5 -9.13 13.63 2.11
N CYS A 6 -8.54 13.19 3.22
CA CYS A 6 -7.32 13.80 3.74
C CYS A 6 -6.42 12.78 4.43
N LEU A 7 -5.12 13.10 4.48
CA LEU A 7 -4.13 12.45 5.31
C LEU A 7 -3.78 13.35 6.48
N VAL A 8 -3.87 12.82 7.69
CA VAL A 8 -3.42 13.47 8.93
C VAL A 8 -2.18 12.76 9.44
N LEU A 9 -1.06 13.44 9.53
CA LEU A 9 0.19 12.89 10.05
C LEU A 9 0.28 13.03 11.57
N ALA A 10 1.07 12.19 12.21
CA ALA A 10 1.31 12.21 13.66
C ALA A 10 1.89 13.54 14.19
N ASN A 11 2.53 14.34 13.32
CA ASN A 11 3.00 15.68 13.65
C ASN A 11 1.91 16.77 13.53
N GLY A 12 0.67 16.40 13.19
CA GLY A 12 -0.47 17.29 13.05
C GLY A 12 -0.64 17.95 11.68
N GLN A 13 0.24 17.68 10.72
CA GLN A 13 0.10 18.17 9.36
C GLN A 13 -1.04 17.43 8.64
N ILE A 14 -1.79 18.17 7.82
CA ILE A 14 -2.92 17.66 7.05
C ILE A 14 -2.68 17.91 5.56
N PHE A 15 -2.93 16.89 4.75
CA PHE A 15 -2.93 16.95 3.29
C PHE A 15 -4.34 16.65 2.80
N GLU A 16 -4.97 17.64 2.18
CA GLU A 16 -6.32 17.51 1.61
C GLU A 16 -6.23 17.07 0.16
N GLY A 17 -7.10 16.14 -0.25
CA GLY A 17 -7.15 15.58 -1.59
C GLY A 17 -8.50 14.96 -1.90
N LYS A 18 -8.50 14.00 -2.81
CA LYS A 18 -9.68 13.32 -3.34
C LYS A 18 -9.68 11.85 -2.94
N SER A 19 -10.84 11.35 -2.61
CA SER A 19 -11.07 9.93 -2.31
C SER A 19 -11.04 9.09 -3.59
N PHE A 20 -10.38 7.94 -3.53
CA PHE A 20 -10.56 6.82 -4.44
C PHE A 20 -10.41 5.50 -3.67
N GLY A 21 -10.75 4.37 -4.29
CA GLY A 21 -10.80 3.10 -3.56
C GLY A 21 -11.95 3.05 -2.55
N ALA A 22 -11.74 2.35 -1.44
CA ALA A 22 -12.73 2.22 -0.38
C ALA A 22 -12.90 3.52 0.42
N SER A 23 -14.06 3.67 1.06
CA SER A 23 -14.37 4.81 1.95
C SER A 23 -14.27 4.38 3.41
N GLY A 24 -13.76 5.27 4.27
CA GLY A 24 -13.64 5.02 5.70
C GLY A 24 -12.49 5.77 6.34
N VAL A 25 -12.05 5.26 7.49
CA VAL A 25 -10.92 5.80 8.25
C VAL A 25 -9.93 4.68 8.54
N ILE A 26 -8.66 4.93 8.28
CA ILE A 26 -7.59 3.98 8.63
C ILE A 26 -6.39 4.70 9.24
N VAL A 27 -5.72 4.02 10.15
CA VAL A 27 -4.42 4.42 10.68
C VAL A 27 -3.36 3.43 10.22
N GLY A 28 -2.19 3.93 9.85
CA GLY A 28 -1.06 3.12 9.41
C GLY A 28 0.25 3.87 9.53
N GLU A 29 1.33 3.13 9.37
CA GLU A 29 2.67 3.72 9.23
C GLU A 29 2.80 4.30 7.82
N ALA A 30 3.04 5.61 7.70
CA ALA A 30 3.18 6.28 6.42
C ALA A 30 4.59 6.05 5.86
N VAL A 31 4.64 5.44 4.70
CA VAL A 31 5.88 5.16 3.95
C VAL A 31 5.76 5.64 2.51
N PHE A 32 6.87 5.65 1.78
CA PHE A 32 6.88 6.01 0.37
C PHE A 32 7.78 5.09 -0.45
N THR A 33 7.45 4.95 -1.72
CA THR A 33 8.30 4.31 -2.71
C THR A 33 8.58 5.26 -3.87
N THR A 34 9.77 5.17 -4.45
CA THR A 34 10.24 6.03 -5.54
C THR A 34 10.26 5.30 -6.89
N GLY A 35 9.79 4.06 -6.95
CA GLY A 35 9.67 3.31 -8.19
C GLY A 35 8.77 4.02 -9.20
N MET A 36 9.17 4.05 -10.47
CA MET A 36 8.37 4.60 -11.56
C MET A 36 7.33 3.61 -12.07
N THR A 37 7.56 2.33 -11.86
CA THR A 37 6.71 1.18 -12.22
C THR A 37 6.58 0.26 -11.02
N GLY A 38 5.81 -0.82 -11.14
CA GLY A 38 5.71 -1.81 -10.06
C GLY A 38 4.74 -1.41 -8.95
N TYR A 39 3.69 -0.67 -9.27
CA TYR A 39 2.71 -0.30 -8.24
C TYR A 39 1.83 -1.49 -7.83
N LEU A 40 1.63 -2.49 -8.69
CA LEU A 40 0.89 -3.71 -8.36
C LEU A 40 1.70 -4.59 -7.40
N GLU A 41 2.98 -4.73 -7.68
CA GLU A 41 3.95 -5.41 -6.82
C GLU A 41 3.97 -4.74 -5.44
N THR A 42 4.07 -3.41 -5.40
CA THR A 42 4.01 -2.66 -4.12
C THR A 42 2.70 -2.90 -3.37
N LEU A 43 1.56 -2.93 -4.05
CA LEU A 43 0.25 -3.14 -3.43
C LEU A 43 0.05 -4.56 -2.89
N THR A 44 0.69 -5.54 -3.51
CA THR A 44 0.54 -6.96 -3.18
C THR A 44 1.72 -7.54 -2.41
N ASP A 45 2.81 -6.77 -2.21
CA ASP A 45 3.95 -7.19 -1.39
C ASP A 45 3.57 -7.22 0.10
N PRO A 46 3.63 -8.39 0.75
CA PRO A 46 3.38 -8.53 2.19
C PRO A 46 4.27 -7.67 3.09
N SER A 47 5.40 -7.18 2.58
CA SER A 47 6.32 -6.28 3.31
C SER A 47 5.66 -4.97 3.72
N TYR A 48 4.62 -4.54 2.99
CA TYR A 48 3.85 -3.33 3.30
C TYR A 48 2.67 -3.57 4.25
N PHE A 49 2.64 -4.70 4.94
CA PHE A 49 1.58 -4.99 5.92
C PHE A 49 1.48 -3.89 6.99
N GLY A 50 0.26 -3.36 7.16
CA GLY A 50 -0.01 -2.33 8.16
C GLY A 50 0.38 -0.90 7.77
N GLN A 51 0.91 -0.68 6.57
CA GLN A 51 1.43 0.61 6.11
C GLN A 51 0.46 1.36 5.19
N ILE A 52 0.59 2.67 5.18
CA ILE A 52 0.01 3.58 4.19
C ILE A 52 1.11 3.94 3.20
N VAL A 53 0.99 3.46 1.98
CA VAL A 53 2.05 3.59 0.98
C VAL A 53 1.80 4.78 0.07
N THR A 54 2.79 5.67 -0.04
CA THR A 54 2.78 6.80 -0.98
C THR A 54 3.61 6.46 -2.21
N GLN A 55 2.98 6.44 -3.37
CA GLN A 55 3.69 6.32 -4.64
C GLN A 55 4.12 7.71 -5.09
N THR A 56 5.43 7.92 -5.28
CA THR A 56 5.95 9.25 -5.63
C THR A 56 5.91 9.55 -7.11
N PHE A 57 5.82 8.53 -7.97
CA PHE A 57 5.63 8.74 -9.40
C PHE A 57 4.30 9.46 -9.67
N PRO A 58 4.28 10.48 -10.54
CA PRO A 58 3.14 11.38 -10.65
C PRO A 58 1.83 10.71 -11.05
N LEU A 59 1.83 9.83 -12.05
CA LEU A 59 0.64 9.18 -12.58
C LEU A 59 0.68 7.68 -12.30
N ILE A 60 -0.29 7.19 -11.54
CA ILE A 60 -0.40 5.79 -11.15
C ILE A 60 -1.71 5.18 -11.67
N GLY A 61 -1.69 3.89 -12.02
CA GLY A 61 -2.83 3.17 -12.59
C GLY A 61 -2.82 3.11 -14.13
N ASN A 62 -1.81 3.67 -14.79
CA ASN A 62 -1.74 3.83 -16.24
C ASN A 62 -1.75 2.51 -17.04
N TYR A 63 -1.27 1.40 -16.47
CA TYR A 63 -1.34 0.07 -17.10
C TYR A 63 -2.40 -0.85 -16.48
N GLY A 64 -3.21 -0.33 -15.54
CA GLY A 64 -4.28 -1.07 -14.89
C GLY A 64 -3.79 -2.14 -13.93
N VAL A 65 -4.63 -3.13 -13.68
CA VAL A 65 -4.34 -4.28 -12.81
C VAL A 65 -4.12 -5.51 -13.66
N ILE A 66 -3.06 -6.24 -13.34
CA ILE A 66 -2.56 -7.41 -14.08
C ILE A 66 -2.19 -8.45 -13.03
N HIS A 67 -3.01 -9.48 -12.85
CA HIS A 67 -2.81 -10.50 -11.81
C HIS A 67 -1.45 -11.21 -11.84
N PRO A 68 -0.87 -11.57 -12.99
CA PRO A 68 0.46 -12.16 -13.06
C PRO A 68 1.59 -11.30 -12.47
N ASP A 69 1.37 -10.01 -12.28
CA ASP A 69 2.35 -9.07 -11.73
C ASP A 69 2.21 -8.94 -10.18
N PHE A 70 1.41 -9.79 -9.54
CA PHE A 70 1.21 -9.78 -8.09
C PHE A 70 2.31 -10.53 -7.36
N GLU A 71 2.80 -9.96 -6.25
CA GLU A 71 3.78 -10.60 -5.34
C GLU A 71 3.10 -11.59 -4.38
N SER A 72 1.80 -11.43 -4.11
CA SER A 72 1.03 -12.35 -3.29
C SER A 72 -0.45 -12.35 -3.69
N GLU A 73 -1.22 -13.33 -3.18
CA GLU A 73 -2.63 -13.53 -3.53
C GLU A 73 -3.53 -12.34 -3.15
N LYS A 74 -3.12 -11.52 -2.19
CA LYS A 74 -3.92 -10.39 -1.70
C LYS A 74 -3.05 -9.20 -1.33
N SER A 75 -3.64 -8.02 -1.35
CA SER A 75 -2.99 -6.81 -0.84
C SER A 75 -2.90 -6.81 0.69
N HIS A 76 -1.80 -6.27 1.20
CA HIS A 76 -1.52 -6.14 2.62
C HIS A 76 -1.40 -4.69 3.09
N VAL A 77 -1.43 -3.73 2.16
CA VAL A 77 -1.40 -2.31 2.50
C VAL A 77 -2.70 -1.87 3.18
N ARG A 78 -2.62 -0.91 4.07
CA ARG A 78 -3.80 -0.33 4.71
C ARG A 78 -4.38 0.82 3.92
N GLY A 79 -3.55 1.61 3.27
CA GLY A 79 -3.98 2.73 2.46
C GLY A 79 -2.98 3.05 1.37
N TYR A 80 -3.44 3.73 0.34
CA TYR A 80 -2.64 4.03 -0.84
C TYR A 80 -2.76 5.49 -1.24
N ILE A 81 -1.63 6.15 -1.44
CA ILE A 81 -1.57 7.57 -1.75
C ILE A 81 -0.87 7.79 -3.07
N VAL A 82 -1.51 8.53 -3.96
CA VAL A 82 -0.98 8.90 -5.27
C VAL A 82 -1.14 10.40 -5.51
N ARG A 83 -0.33 10.97 -6.40
CA ARG A 83 -0.54 12.34 -6.86
C ARG A 83 -1.71 12.40 -7.84
N ASP A 84 -1.62 11.64 -8.93
CA ASP A 84 -2.64 11.56 -9.95
C ASP A 84 -2.99 10.10 -10.22
N LEU A 85 -4.29 9.80 -10.23
CA LEU A 85 -4.84 8.50 -10.58
C LEU A 85 -5.20 8.48 -12.07
N CYS A 86 -4.78 7.45 -12.77
CA CYS A 86 -5.21 7.21 -14.14
C CYS A 86 -6.59 6.54 -14.14
N ASP A 87 -7.60 7.25 -14.64
CA ASP A 87 -8.98 6.74 -14.72
C ASP A 87 -9.18 5.77 -15.90
N THR A 88 -8.30 5.84 -16.89
CA THR A 88 -8.43 5.05 -18.14
C THR A 88 -7.10 4.38 -18.43
N PRO A 89 -6.85 3.19 -17.87
CA PRO A 89 -5.62 2.45 -18.13
C PRO A 89 -5.52 2.03 -19.61
N SER A 90 -4.29 2.02 -20.14
CA SER A 90 -4.01 1.63 -21.51
C SER A 90 -2.91 0.58 -21.56
N ASN A 91 -3.31 -0.69 -21.45
CA ASN A 91 -2.43 -1.85 -21.58
C ASN A 91 -3.24 -3.05 -22.06
N PHE A 92 -2.72 -3.83 -22.99
CA PHE A 92 -3.40 -5.02 -23.53
C PHE A 92 -3.59 -6.14 -22.49
N ARG A 93 -2.82 -6.14 -21.40
CA ARG A 93 -2.94 -7.08 -20.28
C ARG A 93 -3.86 -6.58 -19.17
N CYS A 94 -4.39 -5.37 -19.27
CA CYS A 94 -5.22 -4.77 -18.23
C CYS A 94 -6.52 -5.57 -18.03
N GLU A 95 -6.75 -6.04 -16.84
CA GLU A 95 -7.95 -6.79 -16.43
C GLU A 95 -8.99 -5.87 -15.78
N THR A 96 -8.53 -4.90 -14.97
CA THR A 96 -9.39 -3.91 -14.30
C THR A 96 -8.60 -2.63 -13.99
N ASP A 97 -9.30 -1.57 -13.62
CA ASP A 97 -8.67 -0.32 -13.18
C ASP A 97 -8.24 -0.40 -11.70
N LEU A 98 -7.32 0.49 -11.32
CA LEU A 98 -6.75 0.52 -9.97
C LEU A 98 -7.80 0.88 -8.90
N ASN A 99 -8.75 1.77 -9.20
CA ASN A 99 -9.79 2.16 -8.27
C ASN A 99 -10.69 0.97 -7.90
N SER A 100 -11.12 0.21 -8.90
CA SER A 100 -11.93 -1.00 -8.71
C SER A 100 -11.18 -2.07 -7.92
N PHE A 101 -9.90 -2.24 -8.17
CA PHE A 101 -9.03 -3.14 -7.39
C PHE A 101 -8.96 -2.73 -5.91
N LEU A 102 -8.77 -1.44 -5.61
CA LEU A 102 -8.71 -0.98 -4.22
C LEU A 102 -10.06 -1.13 -3.51
N ILE A 103 -11.18 -0.89 -4.20
CA ILE A 103 -12.53 -1.11 -3.65
C ILE A 103 -12.73 -2.59 -3.30
N SER A 104 -12.39 -3.50 -4.20
CA SER A 104 -12.56 -4.95 -3.98
C SER A 104 -11.70 -5.49 -2.84
N ASN A 105 -10.54 -4.87 -2.59
CA ASN A 105 -9.64 -5.23 -1.49
C ASN A 105 -9.87 -4.38 -0.21
N ASN A 106 -10.92 -3.54 -0.19
CA ASN A 106 -11.24 -2.64 0.93
C ASN A 106 -10.06 -1.73 1.34
N ILE A 107 -9.30 -1.24 0.36
CA ILE A 107 -8.15 -0.35 0.56
C ILE A 107 -8.59 1.08 0.32
N ILE A 108 -8.29 1.96 1.27
CA ILE A 108 -8.60 3.39 1.17
C ILE A 108 -7.53 4.11 0.36
N GLY A 109 -7.95 4.88 -0.65
CA GLY A 109 -7.08 5.66 -1.51
C GLY A 109 -7.23 7.16 -1.30
N LEU A 110 -6.12 7.88 -1.47
CA LEU A 110 -6.04 9.34 -1.44
C LEU A 110 -5.23 9.84 -2.63
N SER A 111 -5.81 10.71 -3.44
CA SER A 111 -5.18 11.33 -4.60
C SER A 111 -5.19 12.84 -4.55
N GLY A 112 -4.41 13.50 -5.40
CA GLY A 112 -4.41 14.96 -5.55
C GLY A 112 -3.62 15.72 -4.50
N ILE A 113 -2.79 15.05 -3.71
CA ILE A 113 -1.94 15.70 -2.71
C ILE A 113 -0.52 15.95 -3.24
N ASP A 114 0.22 16.84 -2.59
CA ASP A 114 1.64 17.05 -2.84
C ASP A 114 2.48 15.90 -2.26
N THR A 115 2.61 14.82 -3.03
CA THR A 115 3.40 13.64 -2.64
C THR A 115 4.89 13.97 -2.46
N ARG A 116 5.42 14.97 -3.18
CA ARG A 116 6.82 15.41 -3.03
C ARG A 116 7.05 16.06 -1.66
N ARG A 117 6.13 16.92 -1.21
CA ARG A 117 6.18 17.52 0.12
C ARG A 117 6.05 16.45 1.21
N LEU A 118 5.10 15.53 1.05
CA LEU A 118 4.91 14.40 1.97
C LEU A 118 6.18 13.56 2.09
N THR A 119 6.77 13.17 0.97
CA THR A 119 8.01 12.37 0.94
C THR A 119 9.17 13.07 1.66
N LYS A 120 9.33 14.39 1.50
CA LYS A 120 10.36 15.14 2.22
C LYS A 120 10.16 15.08 3.73
N ILE A 121 8.92 15.24 4.20
CA ILE A 121 8.58 15.17 5.62
C ILE A 121 8.88 13.78 6.18
N LEU A 122 8.44 12.72 5.50
CA LEU A 122 8.68 11.35 5.93
C LEU A 122 10.18 11.00 5.95
N ARG A 123 10.93 11.45 4.95
CA ARG A 123 12.39 11.24 4.88
C ARG A 123 13.14 11.92 6.03
N GLU A 124 12.72 13.12 6.41
CA GLU A 124 13.36 13.89 7.49
C GLU A 124 12.95 13.37 8.87
N ALA A 125 11.70 12.92 9.02
CA ALA A 125 11.18 12.41 10.29
C ALA A 125 11.54 10.94 10.56
N GLY A 126 11.95 10.18 9.55
CA GLY A 126 12.05 8.72 9.61
C GLY A 126 10.67 8.08 9.55
N VAL A 127 10.37 7.15 10.47
CA VAL A 127 9.06 6.50 10.55
C VAL A 127 8.03 7.45 11.16
N MET A 128 6.89 7.60 10.49
CA MET A 128 5.78 8.43 10.96
C MET A 128 4.44 7.78 10.67
N ASN A 129 3.57 7.74 11.67
CA ASN A 129 2.20 7.27 11.49
C ASN A 129 1.32 8.34 10.84
N GLY A 130 0.30 7.89 10.13
CA GLY A 130 -0.72 8.72 9.55
C GLY A 130 -2.11 8.09 9.63
N MET A 131 -3.12 8.91 9.41
CA MET A 131 -4.52 8.50 9.30
C MET A 131 -5.06 9.01 7.97
N ILE A 132 -5.67 8.15 7.17
CA ILE A 132 -6.45 8.59 6.02
C ILE A 132 -7.92 8.58 6.41
N ILE A 133 -8.59 9.69 6.13
CA ILE A 133 -10.05 9.85 6.22
C ILE A 133 -10.54 10.04 4.79
N SER A 134 -11.43 9.18 4.32
CA SER A 134 -11.82 9.14 2.90
C SER A 134 -13.29 8.84 2.73
N GLY A 135 -13.94 9.59 1.86
CA GLY A 135 -15.31 9.34 1.45
C GLY A 135 -16.38 9.91 2.34
N ASN A 136 -17.61 9.39 2.16
CA ASN A 136 -18.83 9.89 2.82
C ASN A 136 -19.41 8.87 3.83
N SER A 137 -18.63 7.88 4.27
CA SER A 137 -19.07 6.97 5.32
C SER A 137 -19.36 7.73 6.62
N ALA A 138 -20.25 7.23 7.47
CA ALA A 138 -20.56 7.84 8.77
C ALA A 138 -19.29 8.03 9.63
N GLU A 139 -18.39 7.06 9.56
CA GLU A 139 -17.10 7.11 10.24
C GLU A 139 -16.21 8.24 9.71
N ALA A 140 -16.11 8.39 8.37
CA ALA A 140 -15.33 9.46 7.76
C ALA A 140 -15.91 10.84 8.09
N GLN A 141 -17.24 11.01 8.07
CA GLN A 141 -17.90 12.25 8.44
C GLN A 141 -17.64 12.62 9.91
N SER A 142 -17.73 11.66 10.82
CA SER A 142 -17.37 11.85 12.23
C SER A 142 -15.92 12.29 12.39
N ALA A 143 -15.00 11.64 11.69
CA ALA A 143 -13.57 11.98 11.75
C ALA A 143 -13.27 13.36 11.15
N PHE A 144 -13.93 13.76 10.05
CA PHE A 144 -13.80 15.11 9.51
C PHE A 144 -14.30 16.16 10.51
N SER A 145 -15.45 15.94 11.16
CA SER A 145 -15.98 16.85 12.20
C SER A 145 -15.03 16.92 13.40
N ALA A 146 -14.41 15.81 13.78
CA ALA A 146 -13.42 15.78 14.86
C ALA A 146 -12.15 16.60 14.54
N LEU A 147 -11.76 16.70 13.28
CA LEU A 147 -10.62 17.56 12.88
C LEU A 147 -10.88 19.06 13.09
N GLU A 148 -12.15 19.49 13.04
CA GLU A 148 -12.55 20.89 13.24
C GLU A 148 -12.57 21.27 14.73
N ASN A 149 -12.73 20.28 15.63
CA ASN A 149 -12.74 20.48 17.06
C ASN A 149 -11.35 20.24 17.67
N PRO A 150 -10.70 21.25 18.30
CA PRO A 150 -9.33 21.12 18.83
C PRO A 150 -9.15 19.96 19.82
N LYS A 151 -10.14 19.70 20.69
CA LYS A 151 -10.08 18.62 21.69
C LYS A 151 -10.18 17.24 21.03
N GLU A 152 -11.02 17.09 20.03
CA GLU A 152 -11.20 15.82 19.33
C GLU A 152 -10.03 15.55 18.39
N LYS A 153 -9.50 16.59 17.74
CA LYS A 153 -8.27 16.50 16.94
C LYS A 153 -7.08 16.00 17.78
N GLU A 154 -6.96 16.47 19.03
CA GLU A 154 -5.90 15.98 19.92
C GLU A 154 -6.06 14.48 20.25
N LYS A 155 -7.30 13.99 20.40
CA LYS A 155 -7.56 12.55 20.59
C LYS A 155 -7.14 11.75 19.33
N LEU A 156 -7.52 12.21 18.15
CA LEU A 156 -7.11 11.57 16.89
C LEU A 156 -5.58 11.55 16.75
N LEU A 157 -4.89 12.61 17.08
CA LEU A 157 -3.43 12.65 17.05
C LEU A 157 -2.78 11.68 18.06
N LYS A 158 -3.39 11.48 19.23
CA LYS A 158 -2.95 10.46 20.20
C LYS A 158 -3.14 9.05 19.66
N GLU A 159 -4.26 8.78 18.98
CA GLU A 159 -4.53 7.50 18.33
C GLU A 159 -3.52 7.22 17.19
N ILE A 160 -3.27 8.20 16.33
CA ILE A 160 -2.27 8.09 15.26
C ILE A 160 -0.88 7.76 15.86
N LYS A 161 -0.46 8.48 16.89
CA LYS A 161 0.85 8.29 17.55
C LYS A 161 0.97 6.92 18.22
N ALA A 162 -0.13 6.38 18.76
CA ALA A 162 -0.15 5.12 19.45
C ALA A 162 -0.17 3.89 18.51
N TYR A 163 -0.40 4.09 17.23
CA TYR A 163 -0.45 2.99 16.27
C TYR A 163 0.89 2.28 16.17
N THR A 164 0.85 0.96 16.24
CA THR A 164 2.01 0.08 16.03
C THR A 164 1.58 -1.15 15.24
N ILE A 165 2.42 -1.58 14.32
CA ILE A 165 2.19 -2.81 13.57
C ILE A 165 2.46 -4.00 14.50
N LYS A 166 1.44 -4.85 14.70
CA LYS A 166 1.53 -6.03 15.56
C LYS A 166 1.39 -7.31 14.75
N ASN A 167 2.14 -8.34 15.14
CA ASN A 167 2.03 -9.68 14.55
C ASN A 167 2.20 -9.72 13.00
N ALA A 168 2.98 -8.81 12.43
CA ALA A 168 3.13 -8.70 10.97
C ALA A 168 3.49 -10.05 10.34
N VAL A 169 4.56 -10.69 10.78
CA VAL A 169 5.02 -11.99 10.26
C VAL A 169 3.90 -13.03 10.29
N LYS A 170 3.21 -13.18 11.43
CA LYS A 170 2.11 -14.14 11.56
C LYS A 170 0.94 -13.83 10.62
N SER A 171 0.68 -12.55 10.37
CA SER A 171 -0.45 -12.10 9.52
C SER A 171 -0.19 -12.27 8.04
N VAL A 172 1.07 -12.24 7.60
CA VAL A 172 1.45 -12.38 6.19
C VAL A 172 1.96 -13.77 5.84
N THR A 173 2.36 -14.58 6.84
CA THR A 173 2.80 -15.95 6.61
C THR A 173 1.63 -16.81 6.14
N GLY A 174 1.82 -17.52 5.03
CA GLY A 174 0.85 -18.47 4.51
C GLY A 174 0.56 -19.60 5.50
N SER A 175 -0.66 -20.09 5.52
CA SER A 175 -1.11 -21.18 6.40
C SER A 175 -0.63 -22.56 5.93
N ALA A 176 -0.17 -22.69 4.70
CA ALA A 176 0.32 -23.94 4.12
C ALA A 176 1.71 -23.74 3.49
N SER A 177 2.58 -24.74 3.64
CA SER A 177 3.83 -24.79 2.88
C SER A 177 3.50 -25.03 1.40
N LYS A 178 3.91 -24.13 0.51
CA LYS A 178 3.91 -24.35 -0.92
C LYS A 178 5.26 -24.94 -1.32
N ILE A 179 5.23 -26.06 -2.03
CA ILE A 179 6.39 -26.53 -2.78
C ILE A 179 6.23 -25.93 -4.18
N GLU A 180 7.01 -24.92 -4.49
CA GLU A 180 7.08 -24.41 -5.85
C GLU A 180 8.00 -25.34 -6.65
N GLU A 181 7.40 -26.06 -7.61
CA GLU A 181 8.16 -26.74 -8.63
C GLU A 181 8.82 -25.68 -9.52
N SER A 182 10.13 -25.81 -9.74
CA SER A 182 10.82 -24.93 -10.68
C SER A 182 10.12 -25.00 -12.04
N ALA A 183 9.71 -23.86 -12.58
CA ALA A 183 9.35 -23.76 -13.99
C ALA A 183 10.47 -24.46 -14.77
N GLU A 184 10.11 -25.34 -15.70
CA GLU A 184 11.00 -26.22 -16.46
C GLU A 184 12.35 -25.57 -16.72
N ALA A 185 13.38 -26.09 -16.05
CA ALA A 185 14.72 -25.59 -16.26
C ALA A 185 15.09 -25.85 -17.73
N VAL A 186 15.34 -24.79 -18.48
CA VAL A 186 15.80 -24.83 -19.87
C VAL A 186 17.14 -25.59 -19.99
N PHE A 187 17.73 -25.97 -18.87
CA PHE A 187 18.97 -26.75 -18.78
C PHE A 187 18.73 -28.00 -17.90
N GLU A 188 18.76 -29.17 -18.52
CA GLU A 188 18.91 -30.47 -17.84
C GLU A 188 20.24 -30.49 -17.11
N THR A 189 20.28 -29.99 -15.90
CA THR A 189 21.36 -30.26 -14.97
C THR A 189 20.81 -31.09 -13.83
N SER A 190 21.37 -32.28 -13.64
CA SER A 190 21.18 -33.02 -12.40
C SER A 190 21.68 -32.16 -11.24
N ALA A 191 20.77 -31.40 -10.64
CA ALA A 191 21.10 -30.45 -9.59
C ALA A 191 21.72 -31.23 -8.42
N LYS A 192 23.00 -31.04 -8.18
CA LYS A 192 23.74 -31.62 -7.07
C LYS A 192 23.41 -30.95 -5.74
N TYR A 193 22.82 -29.77 -5.80
CA TYR A 193 22.51 -28.93 -4.63
C TYR A 193 21.03 -28.49 -4.66
N ARG A 194 20.42 -28.44 -3.48
CA ARG A 194 19.09 -27.90 -3.29
C ARG A 194 19.20 -26.56 -2.53
N ALA A 195 18.67 -25.48 -3.10
CA ALA A 195 18.53 -24.20 -2.40
C ALA A 195 17.11 -24.05 -1.90
N VAL A 196 16.95 -23.68 -0.64
CA VAL A 196 15.67 -23.30 -0.07
C VAL A 196 15.72 -21.80 0.15
N PRO A 197 14.95 -21.00 -0.63
CA PRO A 197 14.88 -19.59 -0.38
C PRO A 197 14.13 -19.35 0.93
N VAL A 198 14.64 -18.44 1.76
CA VAL A 198 13.99 -18.03 2.99
C VAL A 198 13.72 -16.52 2.92
N SER A 199 12.47 -16.15 3.07
CA SER A 199 12.05 -14.76 3.20
C SER A 199 11.23 -14.57 4.46
N TYR A 200 11.30 -13.39 5.05
CA TYR A 200 10.55 -13.07 6.26
C TYR A 200 9.08 -12.74 5.95
N THR A 201 8.77 -12.27 4.75
CA THR A 201 7.44 -11.80 4.36
C THR A 201 6.86 -12.56 3.17
N HIS A 202 7.67 -12.89 2.18
CA HIS A 202 7.31 -13.64 0.99
C HIS A 202 8.53 -14.40 0.44
N LEU A 203 8.29 -15.37 -0.42
CA LEU A 203 9.34 -16.07 -1.15
C LEU A 203 9.92 -15.15 -2.23
N THR A 204 11.18 -14.78 -2.10
CA THR A 204 11.93 -14.22 -3.22
C THR A 204 12.43 -15.34 -4.11
N LEU A 205 12.51 -15.09 -5.41
CA LEU A 205 13.04 -16.03 -6.38
C LEU A 205 14.40 -16.57 -5.92
N PRO A 206 14.66 -17.86 -6.12
CA PRO A 206 15.91 -18.47 -5.68
C PRO A 206 17.08 -17.74 -6.34
N THR A 207 17.88 -17.13 -5.53
CA THR A 207 19.21 -16.71 -5.95
C THR A 207 19.98 -17.99 -6.19
N THR A 208 20.23 -18.33 -7.43
CA THR A 208 21.13 -19.45 -7.77
C THR A 208 22.50 -19.12 -7.19
N CYS A 209 22.80 -19.63 -6.00
CA CYS A 209 24.18 -19.76 -5.59
C CYS A 209 24.83 -20.82 -6.47
N GLN A 210 25.49 -20.38 -7.52
CA GLN A 210 26.52 -21.15 -8.14
C GLN A 210 27.76 -21.05 -7.22
N VAL A 211 28.10 -22.13 -6.58
CA VAL A 211 29.44 -22.37 -6.04
C VAL A 211 30.18 -23.25 -7.00
#